data_cfb93f1ca1fa63b884c6b524dfafaa3c
#
_entry.id   cfb93f1ca1fa63b884c6b524dfafaa3c
#
_cell.length_a   1.000
_cell.length_b   1.000
_cell.length_c   1.000
_cell.angle_alpha   90.00
_cell.angle_beta   90.00
_cell.angle_gamma   90.00
#
_symmetry.space_group_name_H-M   'P 1'
#
loop_
_entity.id
_entity.type
_entity.pdbx_description
1 polymer ?
#
loop_
_entity_poly.entity_id
_entity_poly.type
_entity_poly.pdbx_seq_one_letter_code
_entity_poly.pdbx_strand_id
1 'polypeptide(L)'
;MERGRNGFTLVELAVVVVIIGVLAAFAVPRFLASVERSKAAEAFNYLASVQAAQERYHARQGTYAALVTDLDIRMTAPKYYTVGAVAPGSTLDLEDSWSLTLTRTGASAGYGAYTVTFTEEGYDPNSSTISGHDDINPMQT
;
A
#
# COMPACT_ATOMS: atom_id res chain seq x y z
N MET A 1 -51.32 34.21 7.09
CA MET A 1 -50.39 34.25 5.95
C MET A 1 -49.82 32.85 5.72
N GLU A 2 -50.38 32.14 4.74
CA GLU A 2 -49.80 30.85 4.32
C GLU A 2 -48.56 31.12 3.47
N ARG A 3 -47.39 30.70 3.98
CA ARG A 3 -46.17 30.66 3.17
C ARG A 3 -46.32 29.51 2.18
N GLY A 4 -46.52 29.83 0.90
CA GLY A 4 -46.51 28.83 -0.16
C GLY A 4 -45.19 28.03 -0.11
N ARG A 5 -45.27 26.72 0.13
CA ARG A 5 -44.15 25.78 0.04
C ARG A 5 -43.88 25.53 -1.45
N ASN A 6 -42.89 26.25 -2.01
CA ASN A 6 -42.42 25.93 -3.35
C ASN A 6 -41.76 24.55 -3.34
N GLY A 7 -42.39 23.58 -3.96
CA GLY A 7 -41.82 22.24 -4.17
C GLY A 7 -40.87 22.27 -5.37
N PHE A 8 -39.83 21.41 -5.34
CA PHE A 8 -38.96 21.18 -6.47
C PHE A 8 -39.68 20.54 -7.64
N THR A 9 -39.38 20.97 -8.86
CA THR A 9 -39.88 20.34 -10.07
C THR A 9 -39.16 19.05 -10.37
N LEU A 10 -39.80 18.11 -11.04
CA LEU A 10 -39.23 16.85 -11.47
C LEU A 10 -38.00 17.06 -12.40
N VAL A 11 -38.04 18.10 -13.22
CA VAL A 11 -36.95 18.48 -14.13
C VAL A 11 -35.72 18.97 -13.37
N GLU A 12 -35.90 19.79 -12.33
CA GLU A 12 -34.80 20.27 -11.48
C GLU A 12 -34.07 19.09 -10.79
N LEU A 13 -34.84 18.13 -10.29
CA LEU A 13 -34.23 16.92 -9.71
C LEU A 13 -33.52 16.06 -10.76
N ALA A 14 -34.08 15.90 -11.96
CA ALA A 14 -33.46 15.14 -13.03
C ALA A 14 -32.12 15.75 -13.47
N VAL A 15 -32.06 17.08 -13.62
CA VAL A 15 -30.80 17.79 -13.96
C VAL A 15 -29.74 17.62 -12.88
N VAL A 16 -30.11 17.72 -11.62
CA VAL A 16 -29.17 17.53 -10.49
C VAL A 16 -28.58 16.11 -10.49
N VAL A 17 -29.41 15.08 -10.69
CA VAL A 17 -28.94 13.70 -10.74
C VAL A 17 -27.97 13.47 -11.90
N VAL A 18 -28.23 14.05 -13.08
CA VAL A 18 -27.32 13.96 -14.22
C VAL A 18 -25.99 14.62 -13.92
N ILE A 19 -25.99 15.81 -13.33
CA ILE A 19 -24.74 16.51 -12.96
C ILE A 19 -23.95 15.71 -11.95
N ILE A 20 -24.59 15.20 -10.90
CA ILE A 20 -23.93 14.36 -9.88
C ILE A 20 -23.36 13.09 -10.52
N GLY A 21 -24.09 12.44 -11.43
CA GLY A 21 -23.64 11.26 -12.14
C GLY A 21 -22.37 11.50 -12.96
N VAL A 22 -22.30 12.61 -13.68
CA VAL A 22 -21.11 13.01 -14.45
C VAL A 22 -19.92 13.29 -13.52
N LEU A 23 -20.13 14.04 -12.44
CA LEU A 23 -19.07 14.33 -11.47
C LEU A 23 -18.56 13.05 -10.77
N ALA A 24 -19.46 12.16 -10.40
CA ALA A 24 -19.12 10.87 -9.76
C ALA A 24 -18.26 9.97 -10.68
N ALA A 25 -18.52 10.00 -11.99
CA ALA A 25 -17.74 9.21 -12.97
C ALA A 25 -16.24 9.54 -12.94
N PHE A 26 -15.86 10.77 -12.63
CA PHE A 26 -14.46 11.19 -12.50
C PHE A 26 -13.93 11.07 -11.05
N ALA A 27 -14.81 11.30 -10.07
CA ALA A 27 -14.39 11.32 -8.66
C ALA A 27 -14.11 9.92 -8.10
N VAL A 28 -14.93 8.91 -8.45
CA VAL A 28 -14.82 7.56 -7.90
C VAL A 28 -13.48 6.89 -8.22
N PRO A 29 -12.99 6.85 -9.47
CA PRO A 29 -11.71 6.20 -9.76
C PRO A 29 -10.52 6.87 -9.04
N ARG A 30 -10.50 8.20 -8.95
CA ARG A 30 -9.47 8.92 -8.20
C ARG A 30 -9.50 8.64 -6.70
N PHE A 31 -10.70 8.51 -6.14
CA PHE A 31 -10.87 8.15 -4.74
C PHE A 31 -10.34 6.73 -4.46
N LEU A 32 -10.66 5.76 -5.32
CA LEU A 32 -10.18 4.38 -5.18
C LEU A 32 -8.67 4.29 -5.27
N ALA A 33 -8.03 5.02 -6.19
CA ALA A 33 -6.57 5.10 -6.28
C ALA A 33 -5.95 5.69 -4.99
N SER A 34 -6.55 6.77 -4.45
CA SER A 34 -6.09 7.39 -3.20
C SER A 34 -6.19 6.44 -2.00
N VAL A 35 -7.28 5.67 -1.90
CA VAL A 35 -7.45 4.64 -0.86
C VAL A 35 -6.41 3.53 -1.01
N GLU A 36 -6.16 3.07 -2.23
CA GLU A 36 -5.17 2.02 -2.48
C GLU A 36 -3.75 2.52 -2.19
N ARG A 37 -3.41 3.77 -2.55
CA ARG A 37 -2.14 4.41 -2.18
C ARG A 37 -1.95 4.46 -0.65
N SER A 38 -3.00 4.72 0.12
CA SER A 38 -2.93 4.70 1.59
C SER A 38 -2.62 3.31 2.13
N LYS A 39 -3.19 2.26 1.54
CA LYS A 39 -2.87 0.87 1.90
C LYS A 39 -1.43 0.51 1.50
N ALA A 40 -0.97 0.96 0.33
CA ALA A 40 0.42 0.79 -0.07
C ALA A 40 1.37 1.47 0.92
N ALA A 41 1.06 2.70 1.36
CA ALA A 41 1.86 3.40 2.36
C ALA A 41 1.96 2.63 3.69
N GLU A 42 0.92 1.92 4.12
CA GLU A 42 0.96 1.03 5.29
C GLU A 42 2.00 -0.09 5.09
N ALA A 43 2.04 -0.72 3.92
CA ALA A 43 3.02 -1.75 3.60
C ALA A 43 4.46 -1.20 3.60
N PHE A 44 4.68 -0.02 3.01
CA PHE A 44 5.98 0.64 3.02
C PHE A 44 6.44 0.98 4.44
N ASN A 45 5.56 1.51 5.29
CA ASN A 45 5.87 1.80 6.69
C ASN A 45 6.22 0.54 7.49
N TYR A 46 5.50 -0.56 7.26
CA TYR A 46 5.82 -1.83 7.88
C TYR A 46 7.20 -2.34 7.43
N LEU A 47 7.47 -2.36 6.12
CA LEU A 47 8.76 -2.81 5.59
C LEU A 47 9.93 -1.92 6.04
N ALA A 48 9.72 -0.61 6.17
CA ALA A 48 10.72 0.28 6.75
C ALA A 48 11.01 -0.04 8.23
N SER A 49 10.00 -0.44 8.99
CA SER A 49 10.18 -0.89 10.37
C SER A 49 10.92 -2.23 10.45
N VAL A 50 10.67 -3.14 9.50
CA VAL A 50 11.42 -4.40 9.35
C VAL A 50 12.86 -4.10 9.02
N GLN A 51 13.14 -3.22 8.06
CA GLN A 51 14.51 -2.84 7.69
C GLN A 51 15.28 -2.29 8.91
N ALA A 52 14.70 -1.36 9.64
CA ALA A 52 15.34 -0.82 10.83
C ALA A 52 15.60 -1.89 11.92
N ALA A 53 14.71 -2.88 12.06
CA ALA A 53 14.89 -4.00 12.98
C ALA A 53 15.95 -4.99 12.50
N GLN A 54 16.02 -5.25 11.20
CA GLN A 54 17.06 -6.07 10.58
C GLN A 54 18.45 -5.47 10.79
N GLU A 55 18.61 -4.16 10.61
CA GLU A 55 19.87 -3.47 10.88
C GLU A 55 20.30 -3.60 12.36
N ARG A 56 19.35 -3.45 13.29
CA ARG A 56 19.63 -3.65 14.72
C ARG A 56 20.00 -5.10 15.07
N TYR A 57 19.34 -6.05 14.42
CA TYR A 57 19.62 -7.47 14.59
C TYR A 57 21.01 -7.82 14.05
N HIS A 58 21.31 -7.39 12.83
CA HIS A 58 22.61 -7.57 12.18
C HIS A 58 23.76 -6.98 13.01
N ALA A 59 23.59 -5.77 13.54
CA ALA A 59 24.59 -5.13 14.39
C ALA A 59 24.92 -5.95 15.67
N ARG A 60 23.98 -6.77 16.15
CA ARG A 60 24.16 -7.60 17.36
C ARG A 60 24.63 -9.01 17.06
N GLN A 61 24.19 -9.59 15.96
CA GLN A 61 24.38 -10.99 15.64
C GLN A 61 25.38 -11.25 14.51
N GLY A 62 25.70 -10.22 13.70
CA GLY A 62 26.57 -10.35 12.53
C GLY A 62 25.88 -10.98 11.31
N THR A 63 24.57 -11.22 11.38
CA THR A 63 23.73 -11.73 10.30
C THR A 63 22.34 -11.14 10.40
N TYR A 64 21.60 -11.08 9.29
CA TYR A 64 20.20 -10.71 9.28
C TYR A 64 19.31 -11.85 9.79
N ALA A 65 18.17 -11.51 10.41
CA ALA A 65 17.24 -12.50 10.91
C ALA A 65 16.54 -13.24 9.77
N ALA A 66 16.49 -14.55 9.85
CA ALA A 66 15.75 -15.39 8.90
C ALA A 66 14.22 -15.35 9.09
N LEU A 67 13.76 -14.94 10.27
CA LEU A 67 12.34 -14.84 10.59
C LEU A 67 12.01 -13.45 11.10
N VAL A 68 10.87 -12.91 10.62
CA VAL A 68 10.35 -11.63 11.09
C VAL A 68 10.03 -11.66 12.59
N THR A 69 9.69 -12.84 13.13
CA THR A 69 9.39 -13.06 14.55
C THR A 69 10.59 -12.89 15.47
N ASP A 70 11.81 -12.97 14.94
CA ASP A 70 13.06 -12.78 15.70
C ASP A 70 13.43 -11.30 15.85
N LEU A 71 12.70 -10.43 15.13
CA LEU A 71 12.92 -8.99 15.13
C LEU A 71 12.10 -8.30 16.23
N ASP A 72 12.66 -7.23 16.78
CA ASP A 72 12.03 -6.39 17.80
C ASP A 72 11.02 -5.38 17.20
N ILE A 73 10.11 -5.87 16.34
CA ILE A 73 9.10 -5.05 15.68
C ILE A 73 7.88 -4.91 16.59
N ARG A 74 7.45 -3.68 16.83
CA ARG A 74 6.21 -3.37 17.58
C ARG A 74 5.01 -3.11 16.68
N MET A 75 5.24 -2.92 15.38
CA MET A 75 4.19 -2.66 14.40
C MET A 75 3.49 -3.97 14.01
N THR A 76 2.16 -3.92 13.98
CA THR A 76 1.36 -5.05 13.49
C THR A 76 1.53 -5.18 11.98
N ALA A 77 1.55 -6.43 11.48
CA ALA A 77 1.57 -6.70 10.04
C ALA A 77 0.39 -6.03 9.33
N PRO A 78 0.59 -5.47 8.12
CA PRO A 78 -0.44 -4.74 7.41
C PRO A 78 -1.61 -5.65 7.03
N LYS A 79 -2.82 -5.19 7.31
CA LYS A 79 -4.07 -5.96 7.18
C LYS A 79 -4.35 -6.47 5.76
N TYR A 80 -3.94 -5.70 4.77
CA TYR A 80 -4.27 -5.93 3.35
C TYR A 80 -3.14 -6.62 2.58
N TYR A 81 -2.16 -7.18 3.28
CA TYR A 81 -1.00 -7.84 2.68
C TYR A 81 -0.68 -9.16 3.37
N THR A 82 -0.18 -10.09 2.59
CA THR A 82 0.50 -11.26 3.11
C THR A 82 1.99 -10.97 3.21
N VAL A 83 2.56 -11.17 4.39
CA VAL A 83 3.99 -11.04 4.64
C VAL A 83 4.66 -12.32 4.18
N GLY A 84 5.63 -12.22 3.26
CA GLY A 84 6.42 -13.34 2.80
C GLY A 84 7.44 -13.82 3.84
N ALA A 85 8.24 -14.81 3.47
CA ALA A 85 9.40 -15.20 4.26
C ALA A 85 10.57 -14.26 3.99
N VAL A 86 11.41 -14.03 5.01
CA VAL A 86 12.72 -13.40 4.79
C VAL A 86 13.57 -14.38 3.99
N ALA A 87 14.18 -13.89 2.94
CA ALA A 87 15.08 -14.65 2.09
C ALA A 87 16.44 -13.93 2.00
N PRO A 88 17.53 -14.64 1.68
CA PRO A 88 18.77 -14.00 1.29
C PRO A 88 18.54 -13.04 0.10
N GLY A 89 19.19 -11.90 0.14
CA GLY A 89 19.10 -10.88 -0.93
C GLY A 89 20.06 -11.15 -2.09
N SER A 90 20.70 -10.11 -2.58
CA SER A 90 21.57 -10.15 -3.77
C SER A 90 22.81 -11.02 -3.62
N THR A 91 23.32 -11.20 -2.40
CA THR A 91 24.52 -12.02 -2.11
C THR A 91 24.22 -13.50 -1.88
N LEU A 92 22.93 -13.86 -1.82
CA LEU A 92 22.45 -15.22 -1.51
C LEU A 92 22.82 -15.72 -0.09
N ASP A 93 23.24 -14.81 0.79
CA ASP A 93 23.57 -15.07 2.18
C ASP A 93 22.94 -14.01 3.09
N LEU A 94 22.42 -14.45 4.24
CA LEU A 94 21.86 -13.56 5.27
C LEU A 94 22.93 -12.82 6.10
N GLU A 95 24.22 -13.16 5.95
CA GLU A 95 25.29 -12.37 6.54
C GLU A 95 25.40 -10.98 5.89
N ASP A 96 25.17 -10.91 4.58
CA ASP A 96 25.42 -9.69 3.79
C ASP A 96 24.15 -9.04 3.23
N SER A 97 23.09 -9.81 2.98
CA SER A 97 21.88 -9.28 2.35
C SER A 97 20.60 -10.03 2.71
N TRP A 98 19.50 -9.35 2.66
CA TRP A 98 18.17 -9.93 2.87
C TRP A 98 17.13 -9.34 1.91
N SER A 99 16.02 -10.02 1.75
CA SER A 99 14.85 -9.51 1.06
C SER A 99 13.56 -9.96 1.74
N LEU A 100 12.56 -9.10 1.74
CA LEU A 100 11.21 -9.42 2.21
C LEU A 100 10.19 -8.79 1.27
N THR A 101 9.25 -9.62 0.82
CA THR A 101 8.18 -9.20 -0.08
C THR A 101 6.83 -9.29 0.61
N LEU A 102 6.06 -8.22 0.53
CA LEU A 102 4.66 -8.18 0.87
C LEU A 102 3.82 -8.29 -0.40
N THR A 103 2.81 -9.16 -0.39
CA THR A 103 1.87 -9.33 -1.50
C THR A 103 0.49 -8.81 -1.13
N ARG A 104 -0.06 -7.94 -1.95
CA ARG A 104 -1.40 -7.37 -1.78
C ARG A 104 -2.47 -8.46 -1.86
N THR A 105 -3.40 -8.47 -0.92
CA THR A 105 -4.49 -9.46 -0.85
C THR A 105 -5.86 -8.80 -0.81
N GLY A 106 -6.86 -9.51 -1.32
CA GLY A 106 -8.24 -9.03 -1.38
C GLY A 106 -8.48 -8.01 -2.50
N ALA A 107 -9.60 -7.29 -2.40
CA ALA A 107 -10.01 -6.30 -3.41
C ALA A 107 -9.03 -5.11 -3.44
N SER A 108 -8.43 -4.86 -4.60
CA SER A 108 -7.40 -3.85 -4.84
C SER A 108 -7.80 -2.78 -5.86
N ALA A 109 -9.11 -2.56 -6.05
CA ALA A 109 -9.65 -1.57 -7.01
C ALA A 109 -9.14 -1.75 -8.46
N GLY A 110 -8.83 -2.99 -8.86
CA GLY A 110 -8.34 -3.33 -10.21
C GLY A 110 -6.81 -3.42 -10.35
N TYR A 111 -6.04 -3.07 -9.31
CA TYR A 111 -4.57 -3.14 -9.35
C TYR A 111 -4.00 -4.55 -9.22
N GLY A 112 -4.82 -5.54 -8.85
CA GLY A 112 -4.39 -6.92 -8.69
C GLY A 112 -3.59 -7.18 -7.41
N ALA A 113 -2.91 -8.31 -7.38
CA ALA A 113 -2.07 -8.75 -6.25
C ALA A 113 -0.63 -8.25 -6.45
N TYR A 114 -0.43 -6.93 -6.45
CA TYR A 114 0.90 -6.35 -6.57
C TYR A 114 1.78 -6.62 -5.34
N THR A 115 3.09 -6.52 -5.53
CA THR A 115 4.09 -6.79 -4.49
C THR A 115 4.89 -5.54 -4.17
N VAL A 116 5.37 -5.49 -2.91
CA VAL A 116 6.32 -4.50 -2.42
C VAL A 116 7.47 -5.26 -1.78
N THR A 117 8.68 -5.05 -2.24
CA THR A 117 9.89 -5.72 -1.76
C THR A 117 10.86 -4.71 -1.18
N PHE A 118 11.42 -5.04 -0.03
CA PHE A 118 12.52 -4.31 0.60
C PHE A 118 13.72 -5.24 0.79
N THR A 119 14.89 -4.62 0.75
CA THR A 119 16.19 -5.23 1.00
C THR A 119 16.94 -4.43 2.07
N GLU A 120 18.19 -4.76 2.33
CA GLU A 120 19.09 -3.97 3.18
C GLU A 120 19.24 -2.52 2.67
N GLU A 121 19.13 -2.30 1.37
CA GLU A 121 19.19 -0.96 0.75
C GLU A 121 17.87 -0.19 0.81
N GLY A 122 16.78 -0.83 1.24
CA GLY A 122 15.42 -0.26 1.31
C GLY A 122 14.50 -0.78 0.20
N TYR A 123 13.62 0.08 -0.31
CA TYR A 123 12.67 -0.29 -1.35
C TYR A 123 13.37 -0.71 -2.65
N ASP A 124 13.09 -1.93 -3.13
CA ASP A 124 13.58 -2.43 -4.40
C ASP A 124 12.48 -2.35 -5.48
N PRO A 125 12.55 -1.37 -6.39
CA PRO A 125 11.57 -1.23 -7.46
C PRO A 125 11.66 -2.34 -8.52
N ASN A 126 12.81 -3.01 -8.67
CA ASN A 126 13.01 -4.06 -9.67
C ASN A 126 12.33 -5.37 -9.27
N SER A 127 12.26 -5.63 -7.97
CA SER A 127 11.59 -6.82 -7.39
C SER A 127 10.15 -6.54 -6.93
N SER A 128 9.65 -5.32 -7.14
CA SER A 128 8.33 -4.87 -6.71
C SER A 128 7.42 -4.59 -7.89
N THR A 129 6.27 -5.27 -7.98
CA THR A 129 5.32 -5.02 -9.09
C THR A 129 4.51 -3.73 -8.92
N ILE A 130 4.47 -3.13 -7.71
CA ILE A 130 3.89 -1.80 -7.50
C ILE A 130 4.62 -0.71 -8.28
N SER A 131 5.86 -0.95 -8.69
CA SER A 131 6.63 -0.01 -9.53
C SER A 131 5.99 0.29 -10.89
N GLY A 132 5.09 -0.58 -11.37
CA GLY A 132 4.28 -0.36 -12.56
C GLY A 132 2.99 0.45 -12.34
N HIS A 133 2.74 0.92 -11.14
CA HIS A 133 1.51 1.63 -10.73
C HIS A 133 1.86 2.96 -10.05
N ASP A 134 2.23 3.97 -10.84
CA ASP A 134 2.71 5.26 -10.35
C ASP A 134 1.68 6.00 -9.49
N ASP A 135 0.39 5.82 -9.78
CA ASP A 135 -0.73 6.46 -9.11
C ASP A 135 -0.96 5.96 -7.67
N ILE A 136 -0.54 4.74 -7.35
CA ILE A 136 -0.65 4.16 -6.00
C ILE A 136 0.70 3.95 -5.30
N ASN A 137 1.82 4.08 -6.01
CA ASN A 137 3.14 3.91 -5.42
C ASN A 137 3.53 5.13 -4.58
N PRO A 138 3.72 5.00 -3.24
CA PRO A 138 4.10 6.13 -2.38
C PRO A 138 5.48 6.72 -2.69
N MET A 139 6.38 5.94 -3.30
CA MET A 139 7.75 6.36 -3.62
C MET A 139 7.86 7.08 -4.96
N GLN A 140 6.77 7.11 -5.74
CA GLN A 140 6.70 7.88 -6.99
C GLN A 140 5.79 9.09 -6.79
N THR A 141 6.30 10.27 -7.09
CA THR A 141 5.60 11.56 -7.03
C THR A 141 5.52 12.16 -8.43
#